data_60c2e096464cd825b34cbe762fb25675
#
_entry.id   60c2e096464cd825b34cbe762fb25675
#
_cell.length_a   1.000
_cell.length_b   1.000
_cell.length_c   1.000
_cell.angle_alpha   90.00
_cell.angle_beta   90.00
_cell.angle_gamma   90.00
#
_symmetry.space_group_name_H-M   'P 1'
#
loop_
_entity.id
_entity.type
_entity.pdbx_description
1 polymer ?
#
loop_
_entity_poly.entity_id
_entity_poly.type
_entity_poly.pdbx_seq_one_letter_code
_entity_poly.pdbx_strand_id
1 'polypeptide(L)'
;MSEHPLAQEVLSRLSGVPQQKFQDFSTLTEQMKSSQYDVFGEGKKSLALSRFKGSFLKKCPGVSPGMVCCNYYVVNLSKNCIYDCSYCFLQDFLGNNPMQVAYVNVEDLLVELEEVFTQYPDRNFRVGTGELTDSLALDTIIPYTDYLLPFFNR
;
A
#
# COMPACT_ATOMS: atom_id res chain seq x y z
N MET A 1 2.99 14.80 7.94
CA MET A 1 2.44 13.44 7.96
C MET A 1 1.47 13.20 9.12
N SER A 2 1.88 13.45 10.35
CA SER A 2 1.00 13.28 11.54
C SER A 2 -0.23 14.22 11.58
N GLU A 3 -0.33 15.16 10.66
CA GLU A 3 -1.47 16.10 10.52
C GLU A 3 -2.48 15.61 9.48
N HIS A 4 -2.19 14.55 8.72
CA HIS A 4 -3.12 14.00 7.73
C HIS A 4 -4.32 13.36 8.44
N PRO A 5 -5.58 13.64 8.04
CA PRO A 5 -6.78 13.13 8.73
C PRO A 5 -6.78 11.61 8.90
N LEU A 6 -6.53 10.86 7.83
CA LEU A 6 -6.46 9.41 7.89
C LEU A 6 -5.32 8.91 8.80
N ALA A 7 -4.17 9.60 8.82
CA ALA A 7 -3.09 9.24 9.74
C ALA A 7 -3.49 9.45 11.20
N GLN A 8 -4.19 10.54 11.51
CA GLN A 8 -4.69 10.81 12.87
C GLN A 8 -5.73 9.77 13.29
N GLU A 9 -6.62 9.40 12.40
CA GLU A 9 -7.62 8.37 12.64
C GLU A 9 -6.95 7.02 12.98
N VAL A 10 -5.99 6.58 12.16
CA VAL A 10 -5.24 5.34 12.41
C VAL A 10 -4.48 5.40 13.73
N LEU A 11 -3.78 6.51 14.01
CA LEU A 11 -3.04 6.68 15.26
C LEU A 11 -3.96 6.67 16.47
N SER A 12 -5.18 7.21 16.37
CA SER A 12 -6.17 7.16 17.45
C SER A 12 -6.68 5.74 17.70
N ARG A 13 -6.93 4.96 16.64
CA ARG A 13 -7.31 3.53 16.73
C ARG A 13 -6.21 2.70 17.40
N LEU A 14 -4.94 3.07 17.19
CA LEU A 14 -3.75 2.41 17.72
C LEU A 14 -3.17 3.14 18.95
N SER A 15 -3.98 3.79 19.75
CA SER A 15 -3.53 4.60 20.90
C SER A 15 -2.74 3.81 21.96
N GLY A 16 -2.95 2.49 22.06
CA GLY A 16 -2.21 1.60 22.96
C GLY A 16 -0.88 1.07 22.42
N VAL A 17 -0.51 1.42 21.17
CA VAL A 17 0.71 0.96 20.50
C VAL A 17 1.79 2.05 20.58
N PRO A 18 3.06 1.72 20.87
CA PRO A 18 4.15 2.70 20.83
C PRO A 18 4.24 3.38 19.46
N GLN A 19 4.32 4.71 19.48
CA GLN A 19 4.35 5.52 18.26
C GLN A 19 5.64 6.34 18.20
N GLN A 20 6.29 6.35 17.05
CA GLN A 20 7.52 7.10 16.80
C GLN A 20 7.42 7.89 15.49
N LYS A 21 7.86 9.14 15.51
CA LYS A 21 8.04 9.94 14.29
C LYS A 21 9.44 9.73 13.73
N PHE A 22 9.54 9.56 12.42
CA PHE A 22 10.82 9.46 11.72
C PHE A 22 10.80 10.36 10.47
N GLN A 23 11.97 10.82 10.06
CA GLN A 23 12.12 11.70 8.89
C GLN A 23 12.38 10.91 7.62
N ASP A 24 13.13 9.82 7.73
CA ASP A 24 13.57 9.00 6.61
C ASP A 24 13.30 7.52 6.86
N PHE A 25 12.63 6.91 5.88
CA PHE A 25 12.25 5.51 5.92
C PHE A 25 13.46 4.56 5.78
N SER A 26 14.48 4.96 5.02
CA SER A 26 15.69 4.16 4.80
C SER A 26 16.46 3.96 6.11
N THR A 27 16.65 5.04 6.87
CA THR A 27 17.32 5.00 8.18
C THR A 27 16.60 4.07 9.15
N LEU A 28 15.27 4.11 9.18
CA LEU A 28 14.48 3.23 10.03
C LEU A 28 14.64 1.76 9.64
N THR A 29 14.60 1.47 8.34
CA THR A 29 14.79 0.12 7.81
C THR A 29 16.17 -0.44 8.11
N GLU A 30 17.22 0.38 8.00
CA GLU A 30 18.60 0.01 8.33
C GLU A 30 18.77 -0.27 9.82
N GLN A 31 18.19 0.55 10.67
CA GLN A 31 18.18 0.32 12.12
C GLN A 31 17.51 -1.01 12.48
N MET A 32 16.39 -1.33 11.86
CA MET A 32 15.71 -2.61 12.07
C MET A 32 16.59 -3.79 11.63
N LYS A 33 17.21 -3.70 10.46
CA LYS A 33 18.09 -4.76 9.93
C LYS A 33 19.32 -5.01 10.81
N SER A 34 19.85 -3.98 11.45
CA SER A 34 21.06 -4.10 12.28
C SER A 34 20.81 -4.67 13.67
N SER A 35 19.56 -4.65 14.15
CA SER A 35 19.26 -4.89 15.57
C SER A 35 18.61 -6.25 15.85
N GLN A 36 18.21 -7.03 14.83
CA GLN A 36 17.31 -8.17 15.05
C GLN A 36 17.75 -9.44 14.31
N TYR A 37 17.58 -10.58 14.96
CA TYR A 37 17.83 -11.90 14.35
C TYR A 37 16.79 -12.25 13.29
N ASP A 38 15.50 -11.97 13.55
CA ASP A 38 14.39 -12.14 12.61
C ASP A 38 13.87 -10.78 12.14
N VAL A 39 14.58 -10.18 11.22
CA VAL A 39 14.23 -8.87 10.64
C VAL A 39 12.85 -8.89 9.99
N PHE A 40 12.49 -10.00 9.36
CA PHE A 40 11.24 -10.11 8.61
C PHE A 40 10.02 -10.26 9.54
N GLY A 41 10.06 -11.17 10.49
CA GLY A 41 8.96 -11.38 11.44
C GLY A 41 8.76 -10.18 12.38
N GLU A 42 9.84 -9.58 12.86
CA GLU A 42 9.75 -8.36 13.68
C GLU A 42 9.31 -7.14 12.87
N GLY A 43 9.72 -7.05 11.61
CA GLY A 43 9.27 -5.99 10.71
C GLY A 43 7.76 -6.01 10.48
N LYS A 44 7.15 -7.18 10.40
CA LYS A 44 5.69 -7.33 10.27
C LYS A 44 4.89 -6.82 11.49
N LYS A 45 5.52 -6.68 12.64
CA LYS A 45 4.91 -6.08 13.84
C LYS A 45 4.92 -4.55 13.81
N SER A 46 5.53 -3.95 12.79
CA SER A 46 5.70 -2.51 12.66
C SER A 46 4.95 -1.97 11.43
N LEU A 47 4.13 -0.95 11.63
CA LEU A 47 3.39 -0.26 10.58
C LEU A 47 3.90 1.17 10.42
N ALA A 48 4.43 1.48 9.25
CA ALA A 48 4.84 2.83 8.88
C ALA A 48 3.72 3.53 8.09
N LEU A 49 3.22 4.63 8.60
CA LEU A 49 2.31 5.51 7.86
C LEU A 49 3.13 6.49 7.02
N SER A 50 2.88 6.51 5.73
CA SER A 50 3.64 7.33 4.78
C SER A 50 2.72 8.00 3.76
N ARG A 51 3.20 9.06 3.12
CA ARG A 51 2.56 9.64 1.94
C ARG A 51 3.22 9.06 0.68
N PHE A 52 2.43 8.51 -0.22
CA PHE A 52 2.93 8.06 -1.51
C PHE A 52 3.29 9.26 -2.38
N LYS A 53 4.43 9.15 -3.05
CA LYS A 53 4.92 10.15 -4.02
C LYS A 53 5.05 9.46 -5.37
N GLY A 54 4.25 9.87 -6.33
CA GLY A 54 4.24 9.31 -7.68
C GLY A 54 2.84 8.91 -8.13
N SER A 55 2.72 8.22 -9.25
CA SER A 55 1.45 7.75 -9.78
C SER A 55 1.00 6.48 -9.06
N PHE A 56 -0.23 6.49 -8.54
CA PHE A 56 -0.84 5.32 -7.90
C PHE A 56 -1.25 4.28 -8.94
N LEU A 57 -1.89 4.72 -10.04
CA LEU A 57 -2.37 3.82 -11.08
C LEU A 57 -1.23 3.42 -12.02
N LYS A 58 -0.86 2.15 -12.01
CA LYS A 58 0.21 1.60 -12.84
C LYS A 58 -0.33 0.51 -13.74
N LYS A 59 0.25 0.39 -14.93
CA LYS A 59 -0.01 -0.79 -15.76
C LYS A 59 0.53 -2.04 -15.08
N CYS A 60 -0.18 -3.15 -15.26
CA CYS A 60 0.29 -4.47 -14.84
C CYS A 60 1.73 -4.72 -15.36
N PRO A 61 2.66 -5.12 -14.50
CA PRO A 61 4.04 -5.39 -14.90
C PRO A 61 4.19 -6.62 -15.82
N GLY A 62 3.15 -7.46 -15.93
CA GLY A 62 3.13 -8.67 -16.74
C GLY A 62 2.91 -8.44 -18.26
N VAL A 63 2.92 -7.19 -18.74
CA VAL A 63 2.81 -6.91 -20.18
C VAL A 63 4.11 -7.27 -20.87
N SER A 64 4.02 -8.26 -21.79
CA SER A 64 5.15 -8.70 -22.61
C SER A 64 4.85 -8.49 -24.10
N PRO A 65 5.87 -8.27 -24.95
CA PRO A 65 5.68 -8.17 -26.39
C PRO A 65 4.98 -9.42 -26.95
N GLY A 66 3.97 -9.21 -27.80
CA GLY A 66 3.19 -10.30 -28.41
C GLY A 66 2.02 -10.81 -27.57
N MET A 67 1.82 -10.32 -26.36
CA MET A 67 0.64 -10.65 -25.56
C MET A 67 -0.49 -9.64 -25.74
N VAL A 68 -1.72 -10.13 -25.78
CA VAL A 68 -2.92 -9.28 -25.74
C VAL A 68 -3.10 -8.75 -24.33
N CYS A 69 -3.02 -7.44 -24.14
CA CYS A 69 -3.22 -6.80 -22.84
C CYS A 69 -4.69 -6.92 -22.40
N CYS A 70 -4.91 -7.41 -21.18
CA CYS A 70 -6.25 -7.53 -20.59
C CYS A 70 -6.71 -6.25 -19.88
N ASN A 71 -6.06 -5.11 -20.11
CA ASN A 71 -6.33 -3.81 -19.47
C ASN A 71 -6.29 -3.85 -17.94
N TYR A 72 -5.43 -4.69 -17.37
CA TYR A 72 -5.23 -4.74 -15.93
C TYR A 72 -4.26 -3.66 -15.46
N TYR A 73 -4.68 -2.96 -14.43
CA TYR A 73 -3.91 -1.92 -13.73
C TYR A 73 -3.81 -2.28 -12.25
N VAL A 74 -2.77 -1.81 -11.62
CA VAL A 74 -2.54 -2.01 -10.19
C VAL A 74 -2.47 -0.69 -9.46
N VAL A 75 -3.03 -0.68 -8.27
CA VAL A 75 -2.95 0.40 -7.29
C VAL A 75 -2.39 -0.16 -6.00
N ASN A 76 -1.30 0.41 -5.51
CA ASN A 76 -0.66 -0.03 -4.28
C ASN A 76 -0.85 1.01 -3.18
N LEU A 77 -1.85 0.80 -2.30
CA LEU A 77 -2.11 1.61 -1.11
C LEU A 77 -1.23 1.25 0.07
N SER A 78 -0.62 0.06 0.03
CA SER A 78 0.30 -0.41 1.05
C SER A 78 1.36 -1.32 0.45
N LYS A 79 2.42 -1.60 1.21
CA LYS A 79 3.48 -2.53 0.87
C LYS A 79 3.74 -3.45 2.03
N ASN A 80 4.12 -4.68 1.70
CA ASN A 80 4.27 -5.80 2.60
C ASN A 80 2.92 -6.23 3.19
N CYS A 81 2.83 -7.43 3.70
CA CYS A 81 1.59 -8.03 4.17
C CYS A 81 1.77 -8.57 5.58
N ILE A 82 0.73 -8.44 6.41
CA ILE A 82 0.73 -9.00 7.76
C ILE A 82 0.68 -10.54 7.74
N TYR A 83 0.14 -11.11 6.66
CA TYR A 83 0.01 -12.54 6.53
C TYR A 83 1.33 -13.22 6.17
N ASP A 84 1.45 -14.48 6.56
CA ASP A 84 2.63 -15.30 6.34
C ASP A 84 2.28 -16.54 5.52
N CYS A 85 1.68 -16.31 4.34
CA CYS A 85 1.27 -17.38 3.44
C CYS A 85 2.47 -18.12 2.87
N SER A 86 2.57 -19.42 3.06
CA SER A 86 3.73 -20.24 2.65
C SER A 86 4.01 -20.25 1.15
N TYR A 87 3.03 -19.89 0.33
CA TYR A 87 3.14 -19.78 -1.14
C TYR A 87 3.42 -18.35 -1.64
N CYS A 88 3.50 -17.36 -0.74
CA CYS A 88 3.57 -15.96 -1.14
C CYS A 88 5.00 -15.54 -1.48
N PHE A 89 5.23 -15.13 -2.74
CA PHE A 89 6.54 -14.66 -3.19
C PHE A 89 6.93 -13.30 -2.59
N LEU A 90 5.98 -12.54 -2.02
CA LEU A 90 6.26 -11.23 -1.43
C LEU A 90 7.25 -11.30 -0.26
N GLN A 91 7.34 -12.45 0.40
CA GLN A 91 8.31 -12.67 1.48
C GLN A 91 9.74 -12.53 0.99
N ASP A 92 10.04 -13.04 -0.21
CA ASP A 92 11.35 -12.89 -0.85
C ASP A 92 11.48 -11.53 -1.58
N PHE A 93 10.47 -11.17 -2.36
CA PHE A 93 10.46 -9.95 -3.16
C PHE A 93 10.62 -8.66 -2.32
N LEU A 94 10.02 -8.62 -1.13
CA LEU A 94 10.09 -7.49 -0.19
C LEU A 94 11.16 -7.66 0.90
N GLY A 95 12.05 -8.61 0.77
CA GLY A 95 13.11 -8.90 1.77
C GLY A 95 13.99 -7.70 2.12
N ASN A 96 14.09 -6.70 1.25
CA ASN A 96 14.79 -5.44 1.54
C ASN A 96 13.97 -4.44 2.36
N ASN A 97 12.67 -4.67 2.51
CA ASN A 97 11.76 -3.84 3.28
C ASN A 97 10.84 -4.72 4.14
N PRO A 98 11.29 -5.15 5.31
CA PRO A 98 10.52 -6.06 6.17
C PRO A 98 9.28 -5.39 6.78
N MET A 99 9.26 -4.07 6.89
CA MET A 99 8.20 -3.32 7.55
C MET A 99 6.98 -3.16 6.65
N GLN A 100 5.81 -3.19 7.24
CA GLN A 100 4.58 -2.80 6.56
C GLN A 100 4.54 -1.29 6.35
N VAL A 101 4.14 -0.87 5.17
CA VAL A 101 3.98 0.55 4.84
C VAL A 101 2.55 0.77 4.34
N ALA A 102 1.86 1.74 4.91
CA ALA A 102 0.55 2.17 4.46
C ALA A 102 0.58 3.65 4.04
N TYR A 103 -0.03 3.93 2.89
CA TYR A 103 -0.11 5.27 2.34
C TYR A 103 -1.41 5.93 2.75
N VAL A 104 -1.31 7.10 3.38
CA VAL A 104 -2.48 7.79 3.97
C VAL A 104 -3.16 8.77 3.02
N ASN A 105 -2.52 9.14 1.91
CA ASN A 105 -3.07 10.09 0.94
C ASN A 105 -3.95 9.39 -0.12
N VAL A 106 -5.00 8.72 0.34
CA VAL A 106 -5.95 8.01 -0.53
C VAL A 106 -6.73 8.97 -1.44
N GLU A 107 -6.95 10.19 -1.00
CA GLU A 107 -7.59 11.24 -1.81
C GLU A 107 -6.79 11.56 -3.08
N ASP A 108 -5.46 11.57 -3.02
CA ASP A 108 -4.61 11.78 -4.20
C ASP A 108 -4.83 10.65 -5.23
N LEU A 109 -5.01 9.40 -4.77
CA LEU A 109 -5.38 8.28 -5.63
C LEU A 109 -6.75 8.51 -6.29
N LEU A 110 -7.77 8.89 -5.53
CA LEU A 110 -9.11 9.07 -6.07
C LEU A 110 -9.15 10.17 -7.14
N VAL A 111 -8.41 11.25 -6.92
CA VAL A 111 -8.24 12.32 -7.93
C VAL A 111 -7.56 11.78 -9.19
N GLU A 112 -6.46 11.03 -9.06
CA GLU A 112 -5.75 10.43 -10.20
C GLU A 112 -6.67 9.48 -11.00
N LEU A 113 -7.45 8.64 -10.32
CA LEU A 113 -8.39 7.72 -10.97
C LEU A 113 -9.49 8.49 -11.72
N GLU A 114 -10.06 9.53 -11.11
CA GLU A 114 -11.09 10.36 -11.75
C GLU A 114 -10.56 11.03 -13.01
N GLU A 115 -9.36 11.60 -12.96
CA GLU A 115 -8.71 12.22 -14.12
C GLU A 115 -8.50 11.21 -15.25
N VAL A 116 -7.96 10.02 -14.94
CA VAL A 116 -7.71 8.98 -15.96
C VAL A 116 -9.01 8.45 -16.54
N PHE A 117 -10.03 8.19 -15.72
CA PHE A 117 -11.30 7.65 -16.21
C PHE A 117 -12.07 8.68 -17.06
N THR A 118 -11.99 9.96 -16.69
CA THR A 118 -12.54 11.06 -17.47
C THR A 118 -11.83 11.25 -18.81
N GLN A 119 -10.51 11.08 -18.82
CA GLN A 119 -9.71 11.19 -20.06
C GLN A 119 -9.98 10.04 -21.04
N TYR A 120 -10.36 8.86 -20.55
CA TYR A 120 -10.57 7.67 -21.38
C TYR A 120 -11.95 7.02 -21.12
N PRO A 121 -13.07 7.71 -21.43
CA PRO A 121 -14.41 7.28 -21.04
C PRO A 121 -14.84 5.96 -21.68
N ASP A 122 -14.35 5.67 -22.90
CA ASP A 122 -14.68 4.43 -23.64
C ASP A 122 -13.79 3.24 -23.27
N ARG A 123 -12.87 3.42 -22.31
CA ARG A 123 -11.92 2.38 -21.93
C ARG A 123 -12.36 1.66 -20.67
N ASN A 124 -12.44 0.34 -20.74
CA ASN A 124 -12.61 -0.48 -19.54
C ASN A 124 -11.28 -0.68 -18.81
N PHE A 125 -11.25 -0.30 -17.55
CA PHE A 125 -10.13 -0.52 -16.65
C PHE A 125 -10.44 -1.67 -15.70
N ARG A 126 -9.52 -2.60 -15.58
CA ARG A 126 -9.50 -3.61 -14.51
C ARG A 126 -8.48 -3.19 -13.49
N VAL A 127 -8.93 -2.73 -12.33
CA VAL A 127 -8.05 -2.21 -11.28
C VAL A 127 -7.96 -3.21 -10.14
N GLY A 128 -6.75 -3.61 -9.77
CA GLY A 128 -6.48 -4.47 -8.61
C GLY A 128 -5.63 -3.75 -7.57
N THR A 129 -5.85 -4.05 -6.30
CA THR A 129 -5.20 -3.41 -5.15
C THR A 129 -4.22 -4.32 -4.40
N GLY A 130 -4.09 -5.58 -4.81
CA GLY A 130 -3.37 -6.63 -4.07
C GLY A 130 -2.02 -7.05 -4.64
N GLU A 131 -1.28 -6.16 -5.34
CA GLU A 131 0.02 -6.52 -5.92
C GLU A 131 1.12 -6.66 -4.86
N LEU A 132 1.22 -5.72 -3.94
CA LEU A 132 2.31 -5.65 -2.93
C LEU A 132 1.84 -5.95 -1.50
N THR A 133 0.58 -6.30 -1.33
CA THR A 133 -0.07 -6.67 -0.06
C THR A 133 -1.39 -7.37 -0.35
N ASP A 134 -1.98 -8.03 0.62
CA ASP A 134 -3.40 -8.39 0.53
C ASP A 134 -4.25 -7.13 0.63
N SER A 135 -5.28 -7.01 -0.22
CA SER A 135 -6.10 -5.78 -0.34
C SER A 135 -6.86 -5.41 0.92
N LEU A 136 -7.18 -6.39 1.77
CA LEU A 136 -7.99 -6.22 2.98
C LEU A 136 -7.18 -6.42 4.27
N ALA A 137 -5.89 -6.76 4.17
CA ALA A 137 -5.06 -7.12 5.32
C ALA A 137 -5.03 -6.03 6.41
N LEU A 138 -5.08 -4.77 6.03
CA LEU A 138 -5.03 -3.63 6.94
C LEU A 138 -6.38 -2.89 7.08
N ASP A 139 -7.46 -3.35 6.44
CA ASP A 139 -8.69 -2.60 6.29
C ASP A 139 -9.40 -2.31 7.62
N THR A 140 -9.25 -3.20 8.62
CA THR A 140 -9.76 -2.97 9.98
C THR A 140 -9.05 -1.84 10.73
N ILE A 141 -7.83 -1.50 10.33
CA ILE A 141 -7.02 -0.44 10.94
C ILE A 141 -7.08 0.81 10.08
N ILE A 142 -6.93 0.64 8.76
CA ILE A 142 -6.93 1.71 7.76
C ILE A 142 -8.07 1.41 6.79
N PRO A 143 -9.23 2.06 6.90
CA PRO A 143 -10.44 1.69 6.18
C PRO A 143 -10.39 2.12 4.71
N TYR A 144 -9.50 1.54 3.92
CA TYR A 144 -9.37 1.86 2.50
C TYR A 144 -10.65 1.56 1.71
N THR A 145 -11.39 0.51 2.11
CA THR A 145 -12.65 0.15 1.47
C THR A 145 -13.70 1.24 1.63
N ASP A 146 -13.71 2.00 2.73
CA ASP A 146 -14.63 3.12 2.95
C ASP A 146 -14.43 4.25 1.92
N TYR A 147 -13.24 4.38 1.35
CA TYR A 147 -12.92 5.34 0.28
C TYR A 147 -13.13 4.74 -1.11
N LEU A 148 -12.69 3.50 -1.32
CA LEU A 148 -12.69 2.88 -2.65
C LEU A 148 -14.08 2.41 -3.08
N LEU A 149 -14.87 1.78 -2.20
CA LEU A 149 -16.17 1.24 -2.58
C LEU A 149 -17.15 2.32 -3.05
N PRO A 150 -17.32 3.47 -2.38
CA PRO A 150 -18.16 4.53 -2.89
C PRO A 150 -17.67 5.11 -4.22
N PHE A 151 -16.35 5.15 -4.43
CA PHE A 151 -15.77 5.63 -5.69
C PHE A 151 -16.10 4.72 -6.87
N PHE A 152 -15.95 3.41 -6.72
CA PHE A 152 -16.20 2.45 -7.80
C PHE A 152 -17.68 2.07 -7.99
N ASN A 153 -18.55 2.43 -7.07
CA ASN A 153 -20.00 2.15 -7.13
C ASN A 153 -20.82 3.29 -7.76
N ARG A 154 -20.20 4.18 -8.51
CA ARG A 154 -20.83 5.30 -9.20
C ARG A 154 -21.35 4.91 -10.60
#